data_6b95b76bfe59d499676de000563bacf6
#
_entry.id   6b95b76bfe59d499676de000563bacf6
#
_cell.length_a   1.000
_cell.length_b   1.000
_cell.length_c   1.000
_cell.angle_alpha   90.00
_cell.angle_beta   90.00
_cell.angle_gamma   90.00
#
_symmetry.space_group_name_H-M   'P 1'
#
loop_
_entity.id
_entity.type
_entity.pdbx_description
1 polymer ?
#
loop_
_entity_poly.entity_id
_entity_poly.type
_entity_poly.pdbx_seq_one_letter_code
_entity_poly.pdbx_strand_id
1 'polypeptide(L)'
;KIYWRKEAAKRSSHYTIALEEIEACIAAPNTVEAEIDARELARSIESFLDTLTTENRVIFMRRYWFADSYNDIAEFMGLSEKNISVRLSRIREKMKQYLIEREVFI
;
A
#
# COMPACT_ATOMS: atom_id res chain seq x y z
N LYS A 1 -13.00 0.89 20.03
CA LYS A 1 -13.22 -0.53 19.93
C LYS A 1 -12.05 -1.28 20.50
N ILE A 2 -12.33 -2.00 21.55
CA ILE A 2 -11.29 -2.67 22.30
C ILE A 2 -10.56 -3.70 21.46
N TYR A 3 -11.32 -4.47 20.69
CA TYR A 3 -10.72 -5.46 19.82
C TYR A 3 -9.73 -4.82 18.84
N TRP A 4 -10.13 -3.71 18.27
CA TRP A 4 -9.29 -3.01 17.30
C TRP A 4 -7.98 -2.55 17.95
N ARG A 5 -8.06 -2.06 19.18
CA ARG A 5 -6.85 -1.62 19.88
C ARG A 5 -5.86 -2.76 20.07
N LYS A 6 -6.38 -3.92 20.45
CA LYS A 6 -5.52 -5.08 20.65
C LYS A 6 -4.82 -5.45 19.36
N GLU A 7 -5.58 -5.44 18.26
CA GLU A 7 -5.00 -5.77 16.97
C GLU A 7 -3.97 -4.73 16.57
N ALA A 8 -4.24 -3.48 16.80
CA ALA A 8 -3.30 -2.43 16.46
C ALA A 8 -2.00 -2.57 17.22
N ALA A 9 -2.09 -2.87 18.49
CA ALA A 9 -0.89 -3.05 19.30
C ALA A 9 -0.07 -4.24 18.82
N LYS A 10 -0.73 -5.33 18.49
CA LYS A 10 -0.06 -6.52 18.00
C LYS A 10 0.64 -6.29 16.68
N ARG A 11 0.09 -5.43 15.87
CA ARG A 11 0.56 -5.24 14.50
C ARG A 11 1.40 -4.00 14.32
N SER A 12 1.77 -3.32 15.41
CA SER A 12 2.43 -2.04 15.29
C SER A 12 3.70 -2.12 14.44
N SER A 13 4.51 -3.17 14.61
CA SER A 13 5.75 -3.27 13.85
C SER A 13 5.47 -3.52 12.36
N HIS A 14 4.48 -4.35 12.05
CA HIS A 14 4.10 -4.58 10.65
C HIS A 14 3.53 -3.34 10.02
N TYR A 15 2.77 -2.58 10.80
CA TYR A 15 2.19 -1.34 10.31
C TYR A 15 3.28 -0.34 9.95
N THR A 16 4.30 -0.23 10.80
CA THR A 16 5.42 0.68 10.52
C THR A 16 6.15 0.27 9.25
N ILE A 17 6.41 -1.03 9.10
CA ILE A 17 7.09 -1.53 7.91
C ILE A 17 6.26 -1.26 6.67
N ALA A 18 4.96 -1.49 6.74
CA ALA A 18 4.08 -1.27 5.60
C ALA A 18 4.04 0.20 5.22
N LEU A 19 4.00 1.08 6.21
CA LEU A 19 4.01 2.52 5.92
C LEU A 19 5.30 2.92 5.26
N GLU A 20 6.42 2.39 5.70
CA GLU A 20 7.71 2.71 5.09
C GLU A 20 7.75 2.25 3.64
N GLU A 21 7.19 1.09 3.37
CA GLU A 21 7.14 0.60 1.99
C GLU A 21 6.36 1.53 1.09
N ILE A 22 5.19 1.97 1.54
CA ILE A 22 4.34 2.79 0.69
C ILE A 22 4.93 4.20 0.57
N GLU A 23 5.53 4.71 1.64
CA GLU A 23 6.16 6.01 1.58
C GLU A 23 7.34 6.03 0.64
N ALA A 24 8.14 4.98 0.65
CA ALA A 24 9.26 4.88 -0.27
C ALA A 24 8.78 4.86 -1.72
N CYS A 25 7.62 4.28 -1.96
CA CYS A 25 7.05 4.25 -3.29
C CYS A 25 6.52 5.61 -3.72
N ILE A 26 5.87 6.31 -2.79
CA ILE A 26 5.22 7.58 -3.10
C ILE A 26 6.21 8.74 -3.10
N ALA A 27 7.21 8.70 -2.24
CA ALA A 27 8.15 9.82 -2.09
C ALA A 27 9.04 9.92 -3.32
N ALA A 28 8.63 10.73 -4.27
CA ALA A 28 9.44 10.98 -5.43
C ALA A 28 10.64 11.82 -5.04
N PRO A 29 11.76 11.63 -5.70
CA PRO A 29 13.02 12.26 -5.28
C PRO A 29 12.98 13.77 -5.20
N ASN A 30 12.16 14.40 -6.00
CA ASN A 30 12.17 15.86 -6.11
C ASN A 30 10.98 16.50 -5.45
N THR A 31 10.36 15.83 -4.50
CA THR A 31 9.13 16.35 -3.93
C THR A 31 9.34 17.12 -2.64
N VAL A 32 10.57 17.49 -2.35
CA VAL A 32 10.86 18.19 -1.10
C VAL A 32 10.00 19.42 -0.93
N GLU A 33 9.73 20.10 -2.01
CA GLU A 33 8.93 21.33 -1.95
C GLU A 33 7.53 21.16 -2.45
N ALA A 34 7.17 19.97 -2.88
CA ALA A 34 5.83 19.74 -3.39
C ALA A 34 4.89 19.52 -2.22
N GLU A 35 3.86 20.34 -2.16
CA GLU A 35 2.83 20.12 -1.17
C GLU A 35 1.78 19.20 -1.75
N ILE A 36 1.76 18.00 -1.27
CA ILE A 36 0.79 17.02 -1.75
C ILE A 36 -0.46 17.14 -0.89
N ASP A 37 -1.56 17.49 -1.53
CA ASP A 37 -2.84 17.50 -0.86
C ASP A 37 -3.22 16.08 -0.48
N ALA A 38 -3.36 15.84 0.82
CA ALA A 38 -3.65 14.50 1.31
C ALA A 38 -4.95 13.96 0.75
N ARG A 39 -5.94 14.82 0.55
CA ARG A 39 -7.21 14.40 -0.02
C ARG A 39 -7.06 13.98 -1.46
N GLU A 40 -6.30 14.74 -2.21
CA GLU A 40 -6.06 14.42 -3.61
C GLU A 40 -5.28 13.12 -3.74
N LEU A 41 -4.29 12.94 -2.88
CA LEU A 41 -3.53 11.69 -2.88
C LEU A 41 -4.42 10.51 -2.56
N ALA A 42 -5.27 10.64 -1.55
CA ALA A 42 -6.17 9.56 -1.18
C ALA A 42 -7.12 9.21 -2.31
N ARG A 43 -7.66 10.22 -2.98
CA ARG A 43 -8.55 9.96 -4.11
C ARG A 43 -7.83 9.29 -5.26
N SER A 44 -6.60 9.71 -5.50
CA SER A 44 -5.80 9.10 -6.57
C SER A 44 -5.50 7.65 -6.27
N ILE A 45 -5.18 7.33 -5.02
CA ILE A 45 -4.93 5.96 -4.64
C ILE A 45 -6.21 5.13 -4.77
N GLU A 46 -7.35 5.67 -4.36
CA GLU A 46 -8.62 4.95 -4.54
C GLU A 46 -8.89 4.66 -6.01
N SER A 47 -8.67 5.65 -6.86
CA SER A 47 -8.85 5.45 -8.30
C SER A 47 -7.91 4.39 -8.83
N PHE A 48 -6.67 4.40 -8.35
CA PHE A 48 -5.71 3.39 -8.75
C PHE A 48 -6.17 1.99 -8.36
N LEU A 49 -6.69 1.86 -7.15
CA LEU A 49 -7.15 0.55 -6.67
C LEU A 49 -8.26 0.00 -7.55
N ASP A 50 -9.08 0.88 -8.11
CA ASP A 50 -10.14 0.44 -9.01
C ASP A 50 -9.60 -0.16 -10.31
N THR A 51 -8.35 0.11 -10.65
CA THR A 51 -7.75 -0.47 -11.85
C THR A 51 -7.18 -1.85 -11.62
N LEU A 52 -7.11 -2.28 -10.36
CA LEU A 52 -6.53 -3.57 -10.03
C LEU A 52 -7.58 -4.68 -10.11
N THR A 53 -7.11 -5.90 -10.34
CA THR A 53 -7.99 -7.05 -10.19
C THR A 53 -8.44 -7.14 -8.75
N THR A 54 -9.56 -7.84 -8.53
CA THR A 54 -10.06 -8.01 -7.17
C THR A 54 -8.99 -8.64 -6.27
N GLU A 55 -8.31 -9.64 -6.79
CA GLU A 55 -7.29 -10.34 -6.01
C GLU A 55 -6.16 -9.40 -5.60
N ASN A 56 -5.65 -8.62 -6.55
CA ASN A 56 -4.56 -7.71 -6.24
C ASN A 56 -5.00 -6.58 -5.32
N ARG A 57 -6.25 -6.15 -5.46
CA ARG A 57 -6.78 -5.12 -4.56
C ARG A 57 -6.82 -5.64 -3.12
N VAL A 58 -7.27 -6.88 -2.94
CA VAL A 58 -7.31 -7.47 -1.61
C VAL A 58 -5.90 -7.57 -1.03
N ILE A 59 -4.94 -8.00 -1.83
CA ILE A 59 -3.55 -8.11 -1.36
C ILE A 59 -3.04 -6.74 -0.93
N PHE A 60 -3.28 -5.71 -1.72
CA PHE A 60 -2.85 -4.36 -1.39
C PHE A 60 -3.48 -3.89 -0.09
N MET A 61 -4.79 -4.08 0.05
CA MET A 61 -5.50 -3.62 1.23
C MET A 61 -5.03 -4.35 2.48
N ARG A 62 -4.78 -5.65 2.37
CA ARG A 62 -4.30 -6.39 3.52
C ARG A 62 -2.93 -5.91 3.96
N ARG A 63 -2.08 -5.57 3.02
CA ARG A 63 -0.74 -5.11 3.38
C ARG A 63 -0.75 -3.71 3.95
N TYR A 64 -1.47 -2.78 3.31
CA TYR A 64 -1.31 -1.37 3.65
C TYR A 64 -2.44 -0.81 4.49
N TRP A 65 -3.57 -1.46 4.54
CA TRP A 65 -4.66 -1.03 5.40
C TRP A 65 -4.69 -1.84 6.69
N PHE A 66 -4.52 -3.15 6.58
CA PHE A 66 -4.57 -4.02 7.74
C PHE A 66 -3.19 -4.34 8.32
N ALA A 67 -2.14 -3.94 7.63
CA ALA A 67 -0.76 -4.16 8.08
C ALA A 67 -0.43 -5.64 8.26
N ASP A 68 -0.99 -6.49 7.41
CA ASP A 68 -0.66 -7.90 7.44
C ASP A 68 0.77 -8.13 6.94
N SER A 69 1.42 -9.16 7.49
CA SER A 69 2.71 -9.57 6.99
C SER A 69 2.54 -10.29 5.65
N TYR A 70 3.62 -10.39 4.90
CA TYR A 70 3.59 -11.14 3.65
C TYR A 70 3.15 -12.57 3.89
N ASN A 71 3.62 -13.16 4.98
CA ASN A 71 3.26 -14.54 5.31
C ASN A 71 1.76 -14.66 5.57
N ASP A 72 1.20 -13.71 6.31
CA ASP A 72 -0.22 -13.74 6.61
C ASP A 72 -1.07 -13.60 5.34
N ILE A 73 -0.63 -12.71 4.45
CA ILE A 73 -1.36 -12.53 3.19
C ILE A 73 -1.26 -13.79 2.35
N ALA A 74 -0.08 -14.40 2.32
CA ALA A 74 0.13 -15.61 1.55
C ALA A 74 -0.80 -16.73 2.04
N GLU A 75 -0.90 -16.89 3.35
CA GLU A 75 -1.78 -17.90 3.91
C GLU A 75 -3.24 -17.62 3.57
N PHE A 76 -3.64 -16.37 3.70
CA PHE A 76 -5.02 -16.00 3.40
C PHE A 76 -5.36 -16.24 1.93
N MET A 77 -4.44 -15.91 1.04
CA MET A 77 -4.70 -16.01 -0.39
C MET A 77 -4.40 -17.39 -0.97
N GLY A 78 -3.77 -18.26 -0.20
CA GLY A 78 -3.37 -19.56 -0.72
C GLY A 78 -2.23 -19.46 -1.71
N LEU A 79 -1.33 -18.50 -1.51
CA LEU A 79 -0.19 -18.28 -2.39
C LEU A 79 1.08 -18.35 -1.59
N SER A 80 2.22 -18.38 -2.28
CA SER A 80 3.50 -18.36 -1.60
C SER A 80 3.84 -16.94 -1.17
N GLU A 81 4.68 -16.84 -0.15
CA GLU A 81 5.14 -15.55 0.31
C GLU A 81 5.89 -14.80 -0.79
N LYS A 82 6.68 -15.53 -1.57
CA LYS A 82 7.39 -14.93 -2.68
C LYS A 82 6.43 -14.38 -3.72
N ASN A 83 5.35 -15.09 -3.99
CA ASN A 83 4.34 -14.62 -4.92
C ASN A 83 3.74 -13.30 -4.45
N ILE A 84 3.42 -13.21 -3.15
CA ILE A 84 2.88 -11.99 -2.58
C ILE A 84 3.88 -10.84 -2.72
N SER A 85 5.14 -11.11 -2.42
CA SER A 85 6.19 -10.10 -2.51
C SER A 85 6.29 -9.54 -3.92
N VAL A 86 6.31 -10.42 -4.92
CA VAL A 86 6.41 -10.01 -6.30
C VAL A 86 5.19 -9.20 -6.72
N ARG A 87 4.01 -9.65 -6.34
CA ARG A 87 2.79 -8.95 -6.70
C ARG A 87 2.75 -7.55 -6.10
N LEU A 88 3.12 -7.43 -4.83
CA LEU A 88 3.12 -6.13 -4.17
C LEU A 88 4.15 -5.19 -4.78
N SER A 89 5.31 -5.72 -5.14
CA SER A 89 6.32 -4.91 -5.81
C SER A 89 5.79 -4.35 -7.12
N ARG A 90 5.11 -5.17 -7.90
CA ARG A 90 4.53 -4.73 -9.16
C ARG A 90 3.40 -3.74 -8.96
N ILE A 91 2.59 -3.97 -7.94
CA ILE A 91 1.49 -3.05 -7.63
C ILE A 91 2.05 -1.68 -7.24
N ARG A 92 3.08 -1.66 -6.41
CA ARG A 92 3.70 -0.39 -6.01
C ARG A 92 4.27 0.34 -7.20
N GLU A 93 4.90 -0.38 -8.11
CA GLU A 93 5.47 0.25 -9.29
C GLU A 93 4.38 0.85 -10.17
N LYS A 94 3.30 0.13 -10.35
CA LYS A 94 2.16 0.63 -11.13
C LYS A 94 1.53 1.84 -10.46
N MET A 95 1.43 1.82 -9.14
CA MET A 95 0.87 2.95 -8.42
C MET A 95 1.74 4.18 -8.59
N LYS A 96 3.04 4.00 -8.51
CA LYS A 96 3.96 5.11 -8.70
C LYS A 96 3.79 5.75 -10.07
N GLN A 97 3.72 4.92 -11.11
CA GLN A 97 3.52 5.43 -12.47
C GLN A 97 2.17 6.12 -12.59
N TYR A 98 1.14 5.54 -12.01
CA TYR A 98 -0.20 6.12 -12.06
C TYR A 98 -0.20 7.52 -11.44
N LEU A 99 0.43 7.66 -10.28
CA LEU A 99 0.46 8.95 -9.61
C LEU A 99 1.30 9.97 -10.36
N ILE A 100 2.40 9.52 -10.97
CA ILE A 100 3.23 10.41 -11.77
C ILE A 100 2.46 10.91 -12.98
N GLU A 101 1.75 10.03 -13.65
CA GLU A 101 0.99 10.41 -14.83
C GLU A 101 -0.13 11.38 -14.50
N ARG A 102 -0.66 11.33 -13.28
CA ARG A 102 -1.68 12.26 -12.86
C ARG A 102 -1.09 13.51 -12.23
N GLU A 103 0.21 13.63 -12.25
CA GLU A 103 0.91 14.81 -11.77
C GLU A 103 0.64 15.09 -10.29
N VAL A 104 0.47 14.02 -9.50
CA VAL A 104 0.18 14.18 -8.08
C VAL A 104 1.41 14.66 -7.33
N PHE A 105 2.60 14.40 -7.86
CA PHE A 105 3.84 14.75 -7.20
C PHE A 105 4.45 16.04 -7.71
N ILE A 106 3.79 16.73 -8.55
CA ILE A 106 4.32 17.99 -9.05
C ILE A 106 3.83 19.15 -8.23
#